data_e84effa22651e7121e3329ce42f466b6
#
_entry.id   e84effa22651e7121e3329ce42f466b6
#
_cell.length_a   1.000
_cell.length_b   1.000
_cell.length_c   1.000
_cell.angle_alpha   90.00
_cell.angle_beta   90.00
_cell.angle_gamma   90.00
#
_symmetry.space_group_name_H-M   'P 1'
#
loop_
_entity.id
_entity.type
_entity.pdbx_description
1 polymer ?
#
loop_
_entity_poly.entity_id
_entity_poly.type
_entity_poly.pdbx_seq_one_letter_code
_entity_poly.pdbx_strand_id
1 'polypeptide(L)' 'MKIIILGAGQVGGTLAEHLAREENDITVVDTDAKKLRDLHTKLDIRTVTGAGSYPIVLRQA' A
#
# COMPACT_ATOMS: atom_id res chain seq x y z
N MET A 1 5.16 13.16 -1.51
CA MET A 1 4.76 12.44 -2.75
C MET A 1 3.59 11.52 -2.44
N LYS A 2 2.61 11.47 -3.30
CA LYS A 2 1.48 10.56 -3.16
C LYS A 2 1.75 9.30 -3.96
N ILE A 3 1.62 8.15 -3.31
CA ILE A 3 1.93 6.87 -3.92
C ILE A 3 0.75 5.93 -3.70
N ILE A 4 0.30 5.29 -4.78
CA ILE A 4 -0.76 4.29 -4.72
C ILE A 4 -0.16 2.94 -5.10
N ILE A 5 -0.32 1.96 -4.21
CA ILE A 5 0.17 0.60 -4.44
C ILE A 5 -1.03 -0.32 -4.61
N LEU A 6 -1.10 -1.01 -5.74
CA LEU A 6 -2.15 -1.98 -5.99
C LEU A 6 -1.65 -3.36 -5.61
N GLY A 7 -2.20 -3.90 -4.55
CA GLY A 7 -1.82 -5.21 -4.03
C GLY A 7 -0.99 -5.11 -2.76
N ALA A 8 -1.44 -5.80 -1.72
CA ALA A 8 -0.77 -5.86 -0.41
C ALA A 8 -0.02 -7.18 -0.21
N GLY A 9 0.35 -7.85 -1.30
CA GLY A 9 1.14 -9.06 -1.24
C GLY A 9 2.56 -8.77 -0.76
N GLN A 10 3.41 -9.80 -0.77
CA GLN A 10 4.76 -9.68 -0.24
C GLN A 10 5.55 -8.54 -0.87
N VAL A 11 5.46 -8.38 -2.18
CA VAL A 11 6.17 -7.31 -2.88
C VAL A 11 5.56 -5.94 -2.55
N GLY A 12 4.24 -5.83 -2.63
CA GLY A 12 3.55 -4.57 -2.34
C GLY A 12 3.72 -4.14 -0.89
N GLY A 13 3.65 -5.09 0.05
CA GLY A 13 3.86 -4.81 1.46
C GLY A 13 5.26 -4.34 1.78
N THR A 14 6.27 -4.97 1.18
CA THR A 14 7.68 -4.58 1.36
C THR A 14 7.92 -3.20 0.78
N LEU A 15 7.35 -2.92 -0.39
CA LEU A 15 7.48 -1.62 -1.03
C LEU A 15 6.81 -0.52 -0.20
N ALA A 16 5.62 -0.79 0.33
CA ALA A 16 4.90 0.16 1.18
C ALA A 16 5.73 0.50 2.43
N GLU A 17 6.31 -0.51 3.07
CA GLU A 17 7.16 -0.32 4.24
C GLU A 17 8.36 0.56 3.91
N HIS A 18 8.99 0.30 2.78
CA HIS A 18 10.16 1.04 2.34
C HIS A 18 9.83 2.51 2.08
N LEU A 19 8.74 2.75 1.35
CA LEU A 19 8.33 4.09 0.97
C LEU A 19 7.74 4.89 2.15
N ALA A 20 7.11 4.22 3.10
CA ALA A 20 6.55 4.88 4.27
C ALA A 20 7.65 5.55 5.12
N ARG A 21 8.86 5.03 5.09
CA ARG A 21 9.99 5.61 5.83
C ARG A 21 10.47 6.94 5.24
N GLU A 22 10.07 7.24 4.01
CA GLU A 22 10.49 8.43 3.30
C GLU A 22 9.47 9.56 3.37
N GLU A 23 8.54 9.49 4.32
CA GLU A 23 7.50 10.50 4.53
C GLU A 23 6.59 10.68 3.31
N ASN A 24 6.30 9.58 2.62
CA ASN A 24 5.37 9.59 1.50
C ASN A 24 3.94 9.37 1.98
N ASP A 25 3.00 9.92 1.24
CA ASP A 25 1.57 9.69 1.45
C ASP A 25 1.18 8.43 0.65
N ILE A 26 1.09 7.31 1.34
CA ILE A 26 0.92 6.01 0.70
C ILE A 26 -0.50 5.49 0.89
N THR A 27 -1.09 5.01 -0.20
CA THR A 27 -2.37 4.31 -0.19
C THR A 27 -2.18 2.92 -0.80
N VAL A 28 -2.58 1.89 -0.08
CA VAL A 28 -2.51 0.51 -0.58
C VAL A 28 -3.92 0.01 -0.86
N VAL A 29 -4.13 -0.52 -2.05
CA VAL A 29 -5.42 -1.06 -2.49
C VAL A 29 -5.28 -2.56 -2.68
N ASP A 30 -6.18 -3.34 -2.08
CA ASP A 30 -6.21 -4.79 -2.25
C ASP A 30 -7.64 -5.29 -2.08
N THR A 31 -7.92 -6.46 -2.62
CA THR A 31 -9.19 -7.15 -2.42
C THR A 31 -9.26 -7.84 -1.06
N ASP A 32 -8.12 -8.10 -0.44
CA ASP A 32 -8.03 -8.78 0.85
C ASP A 32 -7.92 -7.77 2.00
N ALA A 33 -9.04 -7.52 2.65
CA ALA A 33 -9.11 -6.57 3.75
C ALA A 33 -8.21 -6.96 4.94
N LYS A 34 -7.98 -8.26 5.13
CA LYS A 34 -7.15 -8.75 6.22
C LYS A 34 -5.70 -8.35 6.03
N LYS A 35 -5.18 -8.47 4.80
CA LYS A 35 -3.81 -8.03 4.49
C LYS A 35 -3.65 -6.54 4.66
N LEU A 36 -4.65 -5.77 4.25
CA LEU A 36 -4.63 -4.32 4.42
C LEU A 36 -4.63 -3.93 5.88
N ARG A 37 -5.41 -4.63 6.71
CA ARG A 37 -5.47 -4.38 8.14
C ARG A 37 -4.11 -4.64 8.80
N ASP A 38 -3.45 -5.71 8.41
CA ASP A 38 -2.14 -6.05 8.95
C ASP A 38 -1.10 -4.97 8.59
N LEU A 39 -1.13 -4.47 7.35
CA LEU A 39 -0.25 -3.38 6.95
C LEU A 39 -0.56 -2.09 7.69
N HIS A 40 -1.84 -1.76 7.83
CA HIS A 40 -2.26 -0.55 8.52
C HIS A 40 -1.84 -0.55 9.98
N THR A 41 -1.78 -1.71 10.61
CA THR A 41 -1.32 -1.85 11.98
C THR A 41 0.18 -1.56 12.11
N LYS A 42 0.96 -1.93 11.10
CA LYS A 42 2.41 -1.77 11.11
C LYS A 42 2.87 -0.42 10.57
N LEU A 43 2.13 0.14 9.64
CA LEU A 43 2.55 1.33 8.89
C LEU A 43 1.47 2.41 8.97
N ASP A 44 1.91 3.66 9.00
CA ASP A 44 1.00 4.81 8.93
C ASP A 44 0.67 5.08 7.46
N ILE A 45 -0.24 4.28 6.93
CA ILE A 45 -0.66 4.33 5.53
C ILE A 45 -2.18 4.29 5.42
N ARG A 46 -2.69 4.68 4.27
CA ARG A 46 -4.11 4.53 3.95
C ARG A 46 -4.34 3.21 3.26
N THR A 47 -5.48 2.60 3.51
CA THR A 47 -5.84 1.34 2.88
C THR A 47 -7.22 1.45 2.26
N VAL A 48 -7.37 0.86 1.08
CA VAL A 48 -8.66 0.80 0.38
C VAL A 48 -8.88 -0.63 -0.07
N THR A 49 -10.02 -1.20 0.32
CA THR A 49 -10.41 -2.53 -0.15
C THR A 49 -11.09 -2.39 -1.50
N GLY A 50 -10.54 -3.04 -2.51
CA GLY A 50 -11.08 -2.94 -3.86
C GLY A 50 -10.43 -3.95 -4.80
N ALA A 51 -10.82 -3.90 -6.08
CA ALA A 51 -10.30 -4.81 -7.08
C ALA A 51 -8.93 -4.33 -7.56
N GLY A 52 -7.88 -4.97 -7.09
CA GLY A 52 -6.53 -4.74 -7.57
C GLY A 52 -5.77 -6.03 -7.48
N SER A 53 -5.31 -6.55 -8.61
CA SER A 53 -4.67 -7.85 -8.65
C SER A 53 -3.16 -7.80 -8.86
N TYR A 54 -2.59 -6.63 -9.11
CA TYR A 54 -1.17 -6.50 -9.40
C TYR A 54 -0.52 -5.46 -8.50
N PRO A 55 0.71 -5.71 -8.03
CA PRO A 55 1.47 -4.70 -7.31
C PRO A 55 1.98 -3.64 -8.30
N ILE A 56 1.23 -2.59 -8.47
CA ILE A 56 1.58 -1.46 -9.31
C ILE A 56 1.75 -0.24 -8.42
N VAL A 57 2.82 0.51 -8.64
CA VAL A 57 3.07 1.74 -7.91
C VAL A 57 2.79 2.92 -8.81
N LEU A 58 1.83 3.75 -8.41
CA LEU A 58 1.50 4.99 -9.09
C LEU A 58 2.00 6.16 -8.24
N ARG A 59 2.80 7.01 -8.84
CA ARG A 59 3.36 8.18 -8.16
C ARG A 59 2.75 9.46 -8.71
N GLN A 60 2.38 10.32 -7.78
CA GLN A 60 1.90 11.67 -8.11
C GLN A 60 2.71 12.67 -7.31
N ALA A 61 3.27 13.59 -8.01
CA ALA A 61 4.04 14.67 -7.38
C ALA A 61 3.12 15.71 -6.78
#